data_0f2fd26423e866dc0aa6254960858db1
#
_entry.id   0f2fd26423e866dc0aa6254960858db1
#
_cell.length_a   1.000
_cell.length_b   1.000
_cell.length_c   1.000
_cell.angle_alpha   90.00
_cell.angle_beta   90.00
_cell.angle_gamma   90.00
#
_symmetry.space_group_name_H-M   'P 1'
#
loop_
_entity.id
_entity.type
_entity.pdbx_description
1 polymer ?
#
loop_
_entity_poly.entity_id
_entity_poly.type
_entity_poly.pdbx_seq_one_letter_code
_entity_poly.pdbx_strand_id
1 'polypeptide(L)'
;MKKQLLLSIIILLGACTSEPASKNKYVLQPTDQYLEYEIDEETRVPLYHLYTFETDGVEYLTFPYRETRTLLIYNLLSGELVKKFSFHAEGPNGIGPMLNNYWMKDFNNIYIPGITHSVIFQTDTTGIIKGKIDFSETEDGLLTIPSYYTNLEHKQLHFIDGALYIPQGINRRLGTDRWIEESPTAVVMDTLNRKLKRFPMLHPQGKISSKDYGQSMFDLSYSMTYDGENFIYSFSCEDELYKVNPSTASVEKIPAASQYLSPITANKRRPDNFQQAVKATCEMPSYRNILYDKYRKVYYRFAFPETNLEENLNYMQILHHGKKEFSIIILDKDLNIVGETKFPPFTYVPHICFIREDGLYISTSHFMREDYSDDWLRFQKFELRNN
;
A
#
# COMPACT_ATOMS: atom_id res chain seq x y z
N MET A 1 42.10 76.52 -2.73
CA MET A 1 42.37 75.09 -2.30
C MET A 1 41.18 74.55 -1.55
N LYS A 2 40.32 73.80 -2.22
CA LYS A 2 39.15 73.15 -1.58
C LYS A 2 39.46 71.65 -1.39
N LYS A 3 39.54 71.22 -0.15
CA LYS A 3 39.66 69.78 0.21
C LYS A 3 38.29 69.16 0.10
N GLN A 4 38.11 68.20 -0.80
CA GLN A 4 36.94 67.31 -0.85
C GLN A 4 37.18 66.15 0.15
N LEU A 5 36.23 66.00 1.07
CA LEU A 5 36.18 64.89 2.00
C LEU A 5 35.33 63.77 1.35
N LEU A 6 35.94 62.64 0.99
CA LEU A 6 35.27 61.47 0.49
C LEU A 6 34.75 60.65 1.68
N LEU A 7 33.44 60.56 1.83
CA LEU A 7 32.75 59.74 2.83
C LEU A 7 32.51 58.38 2.23
N SER A 8 33.27 57.34 2.63
CA SER A 8 33.04 55.94 2.22
C SER A 8 31.94 55.32 3.09
N ILE A 9 30.80 55.08 2.52
CA ILE A 9 29.74 54.30 3.17
C ILE A 9 30.02 52.82 2.94
N ILE A 10 30.40 52.10 4.01
CA ILE A 10 30.51 50.65 4.01
C ILE A 10 29.12 50.09 4.29
N ILE A 11 28.50 49.55 3.24
CA ILE A 11 27.24 48.77 3.35
C ILE A 11 27.64 47.39 3.81
N LEU A 12 27.39 47.07 5.10
CA LEU A 12 27.40 45.71 5.64
C LEU A 12 26.15 44.98 5.11
N LEU A 13 26.30 44.20 4.06
CA LEU A 13 25.36 43.19 3.64
C LEU A 13 25.43 42.06 4.65
N GLY A 14 24.56 42.08 5.64
CA GLY A 14 24.28 40.92 6.49
C GLY A 14 23.67 39.83 5.61
N ALA A 15 24.49 38.89 5.13
CA ALA A 15 24.03 37.66 4.57
C ALA A 15 23.44 36.82 5.73
N CYS A 16 22.11 36.86 5.88
CA CYS A 16 21.43 35.79 6.61
C CYS A 16 21.70 34.48 5.84
N THR A 17 22.69 33.74 6.25
CA THR A 17 22.80 32.34 5.90
C THR A 17 21.68 31.62 6.67
N SER A 18 20.52 31.50 6.05
CA SER A 18 19.56 30.49 6.49
C SER A 18 20.29 29.14 6.38
N GLU A 19 20.59 28.51 7.49
CA GLU A 19 20.98 27.11 7.49
C GLU A 19 19.94 26.36 6.65
N PRO A 20 20.37 25.46 5.75
CA PRO A 20 19.41 24.63 5.01
C PRO A 20 18.61 23.89 6.05
N ALA A 21 17.30 24.14 6.11
CA ALA A 21 16.39 23.44 7.01
C ALA A 21 16.68 21.94 6.88
N SER A 22 16.99 21.28 7.99
CA SER A 22 17.25 19.86 8.03
C SER A 22 16.14 19.17 7.27
N LYS A 23 16.46 18.47 6.17
CA LYS A 23 15.47 17.74 5.35
C LYS A 23 14.69 16.70 6.16
N ASN A 24 15.15 16.35 7.35
CA ASN A 24 14.56 15.40 8.26
C ASN A 24 14.09 16.10 9.55
N LYS A 25 12.95 16.76 9.45
CA LYS A 25 12.28 17.37 10.62
C LYS A 25 11.69 16.30 11.55
N TYR A 26 11.20 15.20 10.97
CA TYR A 26 10.54 14.11 11.68
C TYR A 26 11.23 12.78 11.46
N VAL A 27 11.11 11.91 12.47
CA VAL A 27 11.59 10.53 12.46
C VAL A 27 10.57 9.61 13.11
N LEU A 28 10.46 8.37 12.61
CA LEU A 28 9.73 7.30 13.27
C LEU A 28 10.64 6.63 14.29
N GLN A 29 10.30 6.73 15.57
CA GLN A 29 11.07 6.18 16.67
C GLN A 29 10.38 4.93 17.23
N PRO A 30 11.05 3.75 17.29
CA PRO A 30 10.48 2.58 17.93
C PRO A 30 10.30 2.82 19.42
N THR A 31 9.27 2.23 19.99
CA THR A 31 9.02 2.19 21.43
C THR A 31 9.15 0.75 21.95
N ASP A 32 9.15 0.57 23.26
CA ASP A 32 9.12 -0.74 23.90
C ASP A 32 7.68 -1.30 24.06
N GLN A 33 6.73 -0.74 23.29
CA GLN A 33 5.32 -1.18 23.29
C GLN A 33 5.05 -2.11 22.13
N TYR A 34 4.45 -3.26 22.44
CA TYR A 34 4.08 -4.29 21.49
C TYR A 34 2.61 -4.64 21.63
N LEU A 35 2.00 -5.02 20.50
CA LEU A 35 0.74 -5.74 20.47
C LEU A 35 1.01 -7.15 19.96
N GLU A 36 0.40 -8.14 20.60
CA GLU A 36 0.64 -9.56 20.31
C GLU A 36 -0.71 -10.28 20.17
N TYR A 37 -0.79 -11.13 19.17
CA TYR A 37 -1.98 -11.92 18.85
C TYR A 37 -1.59 -13.38 18.72
N GLU A 38 -2.22 -14.25 19.50
CA GLU A 38 -1.99 -15.69 19.40
C GLU A 38 -2.61 -16.23 18.10
N ILE A 39 -1.83 -17.03 17.37
CA ILE A 39 -2.21 -17.67 16.13
C ILE A 39 -2.42 -19.16 16.41
N ASP A 40 -3.57 -19.69 16.06
CA ASP A 40 -3.87 -21.10 16.30
C ASP A 40 -3.20 -22.05 15.29
N GLU A 41 -3.15 -23.33 15.60
CA GLU A 41 -2.50 -24.38 14.79
C GLU A 41 -3.11 -24.53 13.36
N GLU A 42 -4.35 -24.08 13.16
CA GLU A 42 -5.05 -24.19 11.87
C GLU A 42 -4.78 -23.00 10.93
N THR A 43 -4.12 -21.96 11.44
CA THR A 43 -3.84 -20.72 10.71
C THR A 43 -2.36 -20.42 10.74
N ARG A 44 -1.97 -19.31 10.12
CA ARG A 44 -0.58 -18.84 10.06
C ARG A 44 -0.53 -17.33 10.20
N VAL A 45 0.62 -16.84 10.61
CA VAL A 45 0.91 -15.41 10.57
C VAL A 45 0.60 -14.85 9.18
N PRO A 46 -0.15 -13.73 9.07
CA PRO A 46 -0.52 -13.17 7.79
C PRO A 46 0.73 -12.71 7.02
N LEU A 47 0.82 -13.14 5.75
CA LEU A 47 1.91 -12.78 4.85
C LEU A 47 1.49 -11.77 3.79
N TYR A 48 0.22 -11.37 3.78
CA TYR A 48 -0.32 -10.57 2.68
C TYR A 48 -0.82 -9.22 3.14
N HIS A 49 -1.96 -9.15 3.76
CA HIS A 49 -2.54 -7.90 4.25
C HIS A 49 -3.40 -8.14 5.49
N LEU A 50 -3.58 -7.09 6.23
CA LEU A 50 -4.53 -7.02 7.33
C LEU A 50 -5.31 -5.72 7.23
N TYR A 51 -6.44 -5.67 7.92
CA TYR A 51 -7.22 -4.46 8.06
C TYR A 51 -7.59 -4.23 9.51
N THR A 52 -7.73 -2.94 9.84
CA THR A 52 -8.33 -2.52 11.09
C THR A 52 -9.66 -1.82 10.79
N PHE A 53 -10.65 -2.04 11.63
CA PHE A 53 -11.90 -1.32 11.59
C PHE A 53 -12.39 -1.04 13.00
N GLU A 54 -13.28 -0.08 13.14
CA GLU A 54 -13.88 0.30 14.41
C GLU A 54 -15.41 0.18 14.28
N THR A 55 -16.03 -0.45 15.26
CA THR A 55 -17.48 -0.47 15.40
C THR A 55 -17.86 -0.46 16.88
N ASP A 56 -18.89 0.28 17.24
CA ASP A 56 -19.38 0.44 18.61
C ASP A 56 -18.27 0.91 19.60
N GLY A 57 -17.32 1.72 19.14
CA GLY A 57 -16.20 2.23 19.93
C GLY A 57 -15.11 1.19 20.25
N VAL A 58 -15.12 0.05 19.58
CA VAL A 58 -14.11 -1.00 19.74
C VAL A 58 -13.32 -1.14 18.43
N GLU A 59 -11.99 -1.11 18.53
CA GLU A 59 -11.09 -1.35 17.40
C GLU A 59 -10.81 -2.84 17.24
N TYR A 60 -10.86 -3.30 15.99
CA TYR A 60 -10.60 -4.70 15.62
C TYR A 60 -9.48 -4.79 14.60
N LEU A 61 -8.67 -5.85 14.72
CA LEU A 61 -7.69 -6.28 13.73
C LEU A 61 -8.23 -7.51 13.02
N THR A 62 -8.14 -7.53 11.68
CA THR A 62 -8.59 -8.69 10.90
C THR A 62 -7.55 -9.07 9.85
N PHE A 63 -7.44 -10.35 9.57
CA PHE A 63 -6.67 -10.86 8.44
C PHE A 63 -7.22 -12.20 7.93
N PRO A 64 -7.01 -12.52 6.63
CA PRO A 64 -7.52 -13.75 6.04
C PRO A 64 -6.48 -14.86 6.12
N TYR A 65 -6.93 -16.09 6.33
CA TYR A 65 -6.21 -17.29 5.93
C TYR A 65 -6.78 -17.76 4.58
N ARG A 66 -6.05 -17.46 3.51
CA ARG A 66 -6.54 -17.45 2.12
C ARG A 66 -7.05 -18.80 1.64
N GLU A 67 -6.28 -19.83 1.88
CA GLU A 67 -6.48 -21.18 1.35
C GLU A 67 -7.77 -21.80 1.90
N THR A 68 -8.08 -21.58 3.16
CA THR A 68 -9.29 -22.05 3.81
C THR A 68 -10.45 -21.06 3.75
N ARG A 69 -10.20 -19.84 3.20
CA ARG A 69 -11.18 -18.75 3.14
C ARG A 69 -11.67 -18.33 4.54
N THR A 70 -10.79 -18.45 5.50
CA THR A 70 -11.08 -18.12 6.90
C THR A 70 -10.73 -16.67 7.16
N LEU A 71 -11.59 -15.97 7.89
CA LEU A 71 -11.33 -14.64 8.40
C LEU A 71 -11.22 -14.70 9.91
N LEU A 72 -10.13 -14.15 10.44
CA LEU A 72 -9.89 -13.99 11.86
C LEU A 72 -10.13 -12.54 12.25
N ILE A 73 -10.79 -12.34 13.38
CA ILE A 73 -11.10 -11.01 13.93
C ILE A 73 -10.68 -11.00 15.39
N TYR A 74 -9.73 -10.13 15.70
CA TYR A 74 -9.23 -9.92 17.05
C TYR A 74 -9.68 -8.58 17.59
N ASN A 75 -9.92 -8.50 18.89
CA ASN A 75 -9.92 -7.20 19.55
C ASN A 75 -8.51 -6.64 19.48
N LEU A 76 -8.36 -5.44 18.90
CA LEU A 76 -7.06 -4.89 18.56
C LEU A 76 -6.19 -4.63 19.79
N LEU A 77 -6.78 -4.22 20.91
CA LEU A 77 -6.04 -3.87 22.12
C LEU A 77 -5.79 -5.05 23.05
N SER A 78 -6.80 -5.92 23.24
CA SER A 78 -6.64 -7.05 24.14
C SER A 78 -5.90 -8.22 23.51
N GLY A 79 -5.81 -8.27 22.17
CA GLY A 79 -5.27 -9.41 21.43
C GLY A 79 -6.19 -10.65 21.43
N GLU A 80 -7.39 -10.55 22.01
CA GLU A 80 -8.34 -11.65 22.09
C GLU A 80 -8.95 -11.97 20.73
N LEU A 81 -8.99 -13.25 20.35
CA LEU A 81 -9.70 -13.73 19.16
C LEU A 81 -11.21 -13.65 19.40
N VAL A 82 -11.85 -12.65 18.78
CA VAL A 82 -13.29 -12.42 18.92
C VAL A 82 -14.10 -13.34 18.03
N LYS A 83 -13.61 -13.60 16.81
CA LYS A 83 -14.31 -14.44 15.85
C LYS A 83 -13.37 -15.06 14.83
N LYS A 84 -13.64 -16.32 14.50
CA LYS A 84 -13.03 -17.07 13.39
C LYS A 84 -14.16 -17.74 12.60
N PHE A 85 -14.21 -17.54 11.30
CA PHE A 85 -15.21 -18.17 10.44
C PHE A 85 -14.69 -18.30 9.01
N SER A 86 -15.25 -19.27 8.27
CA SER A 86 -14.82 -19.55 6.89
C SER A 86 -15.96 -19.36 5.92
N PHE A 87 -15.63 -18.86 4.73
CA PHE A 87 -16.56 -18.75 3.62
C PHE A 87 -16.57 -20.04 2.78
N HIS A 88 -17.69 -20.32 2.13
CA HIS A 88 -17.80 -21.43 1.20
C HIS A 88 -17.05 -21.18 -0.10
N ALA A 89 -16.43 -22.21 -0.66
CA ALA A 89 -15.81 -22.11 -1.99
C ALA A 89 -16.84 -22.09 -3.10
N GLU A 90 -17.86 -22.93 -2.98
CA GLU A 90 -18.86 -23.23 -4.00
C GLU A 90 -20.29 -23.13 -3.45
N GLY A 91 -21.27 -23.26 -4.35
CA GLY A 91 -22.69 -23.19 -4.02
C GLY A 91 -23.23 -21.76 -3.95
N PRO A 92 -24.47 -21.56 -3.45
CA PRO A 92 -25.14 -20.26 -3.43
C PRO A 92 -24.36 -19.18 -2.64
N ASN A 93 -23.62 -19.61 -1.62
CA ASN A 93 -22.80 -18.75 -0.77
C ASN A 93 -21.30 -18.86 -1.08
N GLY A 94 -20.93 -19.42 -2.23
CA GLY A 94 -19.53 -19.57 -2.64
C GLY A 94 -18.90 -18.26 -3.09
N ILE A 95 -17.70 -17.96 -2.55
CA ILE A 95 -16.89 -16.78 -2.93
C ILE A 95 -15.74 -17.14 -3.88
N GLY A 96 -15.56 -18.43 -4.20
CA GLY A 96 -14.47 -18.95 -5.00
C GLY A 96 -13.42 -19.70 -4.18
N PRO A 97 -12.34 -20.15 -4.83
CA PRO A 97 -11.36 -21.07 -4.22
C PRO A 97 -10.54 -20.45 -3.08
N MET A 98 -10.37 -19.14 -3.05
CA MET A 98 -9.53 -18.44 -2.07
C MET A 98 -10.14 -17.10 -1.65
N LEU A 99 -9.82 -16.65 -0.42
CA LEU A 99 -10.10 -15.31 0.07
C LEU A 99 -8.85 -14.44 -0.12
N ASN A 100 -8.75 -13.77 -1.27
CA ASN A 100 -7.58 -12.95 -1.58
C ASN A 100 -7.64 -11.55 -0.98
N ASN A 101 -8.82 -10.97 -0.95
CA ASN A 101 -9.04 -9.64 -0.43
C ASN A 101 -10.44 -9.50 0.13
N TYR A 102 -10.64 -8.54 0.99
CA TYR A 102 -11.94 -8.17 1.53
C TYR A 102 -11.86 -6.72 2.03
N TRP A 103 -13.01 -6.13 2.22
CA TRP A 103 -13.17 -4.89 2.96
C TRP A 103 -14.30 -5.07 3.97
N MET A 104 -14.07 -4.69 5.20
CA MET A 104 -15.01 -4.87 6.29
C MET A 104 -15.37 -3.52 6.89
N LYS A 105 -16.64 -3.17 6.83
CA LYS A 105 -17.17 -1.98 7.48
C LYS A 105 -17.53 -2.27 8.94
N ASP A 106 -18.20 -3.38 9.15
CA ASP A 106 -18.65 -3.92 10.44
C ASP A 106 -18.95 -5.41 10.30
N PHE A 107 -19.38 -6.07 11.36
CA PHE A 107 -19.68 -7.53 11.36
C PHE A 107 -20.80 -7.94 10.40
N ASN A 108 -21.67 -7.02 10.00
CA ASN A 108 -22.80 -7.27 9.10
C ASN A 108 -22.51 -6.90 7.65
N ASN A 109 -21.42 -6.20 7.38
CA ASN A 109 -21.09 -5.64 6.07
C ASN A 109 -19.64 -5.94 5.71
N ILE A 110 -19.45 -7.09 5.06
CA ILE A 110 -18.17 -7.57 4.54
C ILE A 110 -18.30 -7.66 3.01
N TYR A 111 -17.35 -7.08 2.30
CA TYR A 111 -17.31 -7.03 0.84
C TYR A 111 -16.10 -7.81 0.35
N ILE A 112 -16.33 -8.83 -0.46
CA ILE A 112 -15.30 -9.74 -0.94
C ILE A 112 -15.24 -9.68 -2.47
N PRO A 113 -14.19 -9.09 -3.05
CA PRO A 113 -13.98 -9.12 -4.49
C PRO A 113 -13.71 -10.55 -4.99
N GLY A 114 -14.43 -10.93 -6.06
CA GLY A 114 -14.23 -12.20 -6.75
C GLY A 114 -12.87 -12.24 -7.44
N ILE A 115 -12.22 -13.40 -7.42
CA ILE A 115 -10.90 -13.60 -8.06
C ILE A 115 -11.00 -14.04 -9.53
N THR A 116 -12.11 -14.63 -9.91
CA THR A 116 -12.34 -15.15 -11.28
C THR A 116 -13.30 -14.29 -12.10
N HIS A 117 -14.15 -13.52 -11.44
CA HIS A 117 -15.17 -12.68 -12.04
C HIS A 117 -15.14 -11.29 -11.43
N SER A 118 -15.48 -10.29 -12.23
CA SER A 118 -15.60 -8.89 -11.81
C SER A 118 -16.88 -8.67 -11.00
N VAL A 119 -16.94 -9.28 -9.81
CA VAL A 119 -18.07 -9.21 -8.88
C VAL A 119 -17.54 -8.97 -7.45
N ILE A 120 -18.30 -8.23 -6.66
CA ILE A 120 -18.07 -8.11 -5.22
C ILE A 120 -19.22 -8.79 -4.50
N PHE A 121 -18.92 -9.79 -3.69
CA PHE A 121 -19.88 -10.45 -2.80
C PHE A 121 -20.07 -9.59 -1.55
N GLN A 122 -21.32 -9.30 -1.23
CA GLN A 122 -21.71 -8.66 0.03
C GLN A 122 -22.19 -9.74 0.98
N THR A 123 -21.60 -9.82 2.15
CA THR A 123 -21.84 -10.86 3.17
C THR A 123 -21.72 -10.29 4.58
N ASP A 124 -21.87 -11.13 5.56
CA ASP A 124 -21.60 -10.87 6.97
C ASP A 124 -20.75 -11.99 7.59
N THR A 125 -20.58 -11.96 8.89
CA THR A 125 -19.85 -12.97 9.65
C THR A 125 -20.52 -14.34 9.77
N THR A 126 -21.69 -14.54 9.16
CA THR A 126 -22.31 -15.87 8.97
C THR A 126 -21.86 -16.54 7.67
N GLY A 127 -21.20 -15.79 6.77
CA GLY A 127 -20.78 -16.28 5.46
C GLY A 127 -21.90 -16.38 4.43
N ILE A 128 -23.10 -15.89 4.75
CA ILE A 128 -24.25 -15.88 3.81
C ILE A 128 -24.11 -14.69 2.88
N ILE A 129 -24.18 -14.94 1.56
CA ILE A 129 -24.16 -13.88 0.55
C ILE A 129 -25.51 -13.17 0.54
N LYS A 130 -25.50 -11.89 0.92
CA LYS A 130 -26.67 -11.00 0.95
C LYS A 130 -26.89 -10.28 -0.39
N GLY A 131 -25.84 -10.12 -1.17
CA GLY A 131 -25.89 -9.41 -2.44
C GLY A 131 -24.62 -9.60 -3.27
N LYS A 132 -24.75 -9.21 -4.54
CA LYS A 132 -23.63 -9.19 -5.50
C LYS A 132 -23.62 -7.87 -6.24
N ILE A 133 -22.46 -7.28 -6.37
CA ILE A 133 -22.20 -6.07 -7.13
C ILE A 133 -21.40 -6.49 -8.35
N ASP A 134 -22.02 -6.48 -9.51
CA ASP A 134 -21.37 -6.72 -10.81
C ASP A 134 -20.67 -5.43 -11.26
N PHE A 135 -19.38 -5.53 -11.56
CA PHE A 135 -18.58 -4.42 -12.10
C PHE A 135 -17.83 -4.84 -13.39
N SER A 136 -18.40 -5.74 -14.17
CA SER A 136 -17.76 -6.39 -15.31
C SER A 136 -17.50 -5.47 -16.50
N GLU A 137 -18.34 -4.44 -16.71
CA GLU A 137 -18.27 -3.56 -17.87
C GLU A 137 -18.66 -2.13 -17.50
N THR A 138 -17.88 -1.15 -17.97
CA THR A 138 -18.18 0.28 -17.82
C THR A 138 -19.19 0.76 -18.86
N GLU A 139 -19.82 1.95 -18.63
CA GLU A 139 -20.78 2.56 -19.56
C GLU A 139 -20.21 2.78 -20.97
N ASP A 140 -18.89 2.94 -21.10
CA ASP A 140 -18.18 3.12 -22.38
C ASP A 140 -17.59 1.82 -22.95
N GLY A 141 -18.03 0.65 -22.43
CA GLY A 141 -17.70 -0.67 -22.97
C GLY A 141 -16.36 -1.24 -22.55
N LEU A 142 -15.68 -0.67 -21.53
CA LEU A 142 -14.47 -1.28 -20.99
C LEU A 142 -14.84 -2.53 -20.19
N LEU A 143 -14.36 -3.69 -20.63
CA LEU A 143 -14.39 -4.91 -19.82
C LEU A 143 -13.36 -4.79 -18.71
N THR A 144 -13.81 -4.83 -17.46
CA THR A 144 -12.94 -4.78 -16.29
C THR A 144 -12.25 -6.12 -16.06
N ILE A 145 -11.32 -6.12 -15.13
CA ILE A 145 -10.71 -7.37 -14.63
C ILE A 145 -11.22 -7.66 -13.23
N PRO A 146 -11.29 -8.94 -12.83
CA PRO A 146 -11.48 -9.30 -11.44
C PRO A 146 -10.47 -8.57 -10.57
N SER A 147 -10.87 -8.18 -9.38
CA SER A 147 -10.00 -7.46 -8.44
C SER A 147 -8.85 -8.35 -7.97
N TYR A 148 -7.89 -8.54 -8.86
CA TYR A 148 -6.69 -9.29 -8.58
C TYR A 148 -5.71 -8.34 -7.89
N TYR A 149 -5.79 -8.30 -6.57
CA TYR A 149 -4.78 -7.57 -5.80
C TYR A 149 -3.59 -8.47 -5.61
N THR A 150 -2.43 -7.98 -6.01
CA THR A 150 -1.19 -8.49 -5.45
C THR A 150 -1.21 -8.14 -3.96
N ASN A 151 -0.94 -9.12 -3.15
CA ASN A 151 -1.27 -9.13 -1.73
C ASN A 151 -0.33 -8.30 -0.85
N LEU A 152 0.56 -7.52 -1.44
CA LEU A 152 1.62 -6.80 -0.74
C LEU A 152 1.43 -5.28 -0.74
N GLU A 153 0.36 -4.77 -1.36
CA GLU A 153 0.08 -3.34 -1.44
C GLU A 153 -1.28 -3.00 -0.84
N HIS A 154 -1.34 -1.84 -0.20
CA HIS A 154 -2.59 -1.29 0.28
C HIS A 154 -3.43 -0.76 -0.88
N LYS A 155 -4.49 -1.50 -1.22
CA LYS A 155 -5.51 -1.14 -2.23
C LYS A 155 -6.86 -1.54 -1.70
N GLN A 156 -7.57 -0.63 -1.08
CA GLN A 156 -8.87 -0.93 -0.50
C GLN A 156 -10.01 -0.48 -1.43
N LEU A 157 -11.18 -1.09 -1.25
CA LEU A 157 -12.43 -0.53 -1.72
C LEU A 157 -12.73 0.74 -0.91
N HIS A 158 -13.23 1.77 -1.59
CA HIS A 158 -13.66 2.98 -0.91
C HIS A 158 -15.11 3.32 -1.26
N PHE A 159 -15.92 3.55 -0.25
CA PHE A 159 -17.27 4.08 -0.38
C PHE A 159 -17.22 5.57 -0.04
N ILE A 160 -17.44 6.42 -1.04
CA ILE A 160 -17.36 7.88 -0.91
C ILE A 160 -18.56 8.48 -1.62
N ASP A 161 -19.36 9.26 -0.92
CA ASP A 161 -20.48 10.04 -1.46
C ASP A 161 -21.43 9.24 -2.39
N GLY A 162 -21.77 8.01 -1.98
CA GLY A 162 -22.66 7.12 -2.76
C GLY A 162 -21.98 6.45 -3.94
N ALA A 163 -20.68 6.57 -4.10
CA ALA A 163 -19.89 5.88 -5.11
C ALA A 163 -18.96 4.83 -4.48
N LEU A 164 -18.80 3.70 -5.17
CA LEU A 164 -17.87 2.64 -4.83
C LEU A 164 -16.67 2.69 -5.76
N TYR A 165 -15.49 2.97 -5.22
CA TYR A 165 -14.22 2.97 -5.92
C TYR A 165 -13.58 1.58 -5.83
N ILE A 166 -13.43 0.93 -6.99
CA ILE A 166 -12.94 -0.44 -7.11
C ILE A 166 -11.57 -0.41 -7.80
N PRO A 167 -10.48 -0.63 -7.06
CA PRO A 167 -9.14 -0.64 -7.65
C PRO A 167 -9.03 -1.69 -8.75
N GLN A 168 -8.26 -1.34 -9.80
CA GLN A 168 -7.99 -2.20 -10.96
C GLN A 168 -6.48 -2.36 -11.15
N GLY A 169 -6.07 -3.52 -11.61
CA GLY A 169 -4.73 -3.74 -12.13
C GLY A 169 -4.65 -3.40 -13.62
N ILE A 170 -3.50 -3.69 -14.21
CA ILE A 170 -3.28 -3.52 -15.65
C ILE A 170 -4.16 -4.50 -16.45
N ASN A 171 -4.96 -3.95 -17.33
CA ASN A 171 -5.98 -4.69 -18.06
C ASN A 171 -5.55 -5.04 -19.50
N ARG A 172 -5.07 -6.26 -19.69
CA ARG A 172 -4.70 -6.77 -21.02
C ARG A 172 -5.90 -7.00 -21.96
N ARG A 173 -7.13 -6.99 -21.45
CA ARG A 173 -8.36 -7.18 -22.24
C ARG A 173 -8.78 -5.92 -23.00
N LEU A 174 -8.05 -4.80 -22.84
CA LEU A 174 -8.31 -3.57 -23.61
C LEU A 174 -8.21 -3.76 -25.12
N GLY A 175 -7.46 -4.77 -25.59
CA GLY A 175 -7.34 -5.09 -27.03
C GLY A 175 -6.56 -4.05 -27.83
N THR A 176 -5.85 -3.14 -27.17
CA THR A 176 -5.02 -2.11 -27.80
C THR A 176 -3.53 -2.44 -27.61
N ASP A 177 -2.67 -1.87 -28.47
CA ASP A 177 -1.22 -1.98 -28.32
C ASP A 177 -0.68 -1.18 -27.12
N ARG A 178 -1.53 -0.39 -26.45
CA ARG A 178 -1.22 0.51 -25.34
C ARG A 178 -1.98 0.14 -24.06
N TRP A 179 -2.17 -1.15 -23.85
CA TRP A 179 -2.99 -1.66 -22.74
C TRP A 179 -2.46 -1.32 -21.33
N ILE A 180 -1.16 -1.02 -21.15
CA ILE A 180 -0.63 -0.50 -19.88
C ILE A 180 -1.10 0.95 -19.70
N GLU A 181 -0.78 1.78 -20.69
CA GLU A 181 -0.97 3.23 -20.64
C GLU A 181 -2.45 3.63 -20.60
N GLU A 182 -3.33 2.77 -21.09
CA GLU A 182 -4.77 3.00 -21.16
C GLU A 182 -5.55 2.31 -20.03
N SER A 183 -4.86 1.51 -19.19
CA SER A 183 -5.49 0.86 -18.03
C SER A 183 -5.80 1.88 -16.93
N PRO A 184 -7.08 2.03 -16.54
CA PRO A 184 -7.42 2.82 -15.36
C PRO A 184 -6.97 2.10 -14.09
N THR A 185 -6.55 2.85 -13.08
CA THR A 185 -6.19 2.29 -11.77
C THR A 185 -7.40 1.90 -10.93
N ALA A 186 -8.57 2.39 -11.28
CA ALA A 186 -9.83 2.04 -10.64
C ALA A 186 -11.01 2.20 -11.60
N VAL A 187 -12.14 1.61 -11.24
CA VAL A 187 -13.45 1.93 -11.76
C VAL A 187 -14.35 2.42 -10.64
N VAL A 188 -15.32 3.26 -10.97
CA VAL A 188 -16.21 3.92 -10.00
C VAL A 188 -17.63 3.55 -10.31
N MET A 189 -18.31 2.95 -9.35
CA MET A 189 -19.72 2.58 -9.45
C MET A 189 -20.59 3.55 -8.65
N ASP A 190 -21.55 4.18 -9.30
CA ASP A 190 -22.68 4.81 -8.63
C ASP A 190 -23.54 3.72 -7.98
N THR A 191 -23.63 3.73 -6.65
CA THR A 191 -24.33 2.65 -5.91
C THR A 191 -25.86 2.70 -6.06
N LEU A 192 -26.43 3.85 -6.45
CA LEU A 192 -27.87 3.99 -6.69
C LEU A 192 -28.27 3.50 -8.08
N ASN A 193 -27.58 4.00 -9.11
CA ASN A 193 -27.91 3.73 -10.52
C ASN A 193 -27.17 2.52 -11.08
N ARG A 194 -26.19 1.98 -10.35
CA ARG A 194 -25.30 0.89 -10.76
C ARG A 194 -24.53 1.17 -12.06
N LYS A 195 -24.26 2.45 -12.33
CA LYS A 195 -23.47 2.89 -13.47
C LYS A 195 -22.00 2.84 -13.14
N LEU A 196 -21.23 2.16 -13.98
CA LEU A 196 -19.79 1.99 -13.80
C LEU A 196 -19.02 2.86 -14.78
N LYS A 197 -18.05 3.64 -14.27
CA LYS A 197 -17.18 4.53 -15.05
C LYS A 197 -15.72 4.27 -14.77
N ARG A 198 -14.86 4.61 -15.71
CA ARG A 198 -13.41 4.63 -15.48
C ARG A 198 -13.04 5.75 -14.50
N PHE A 199 -12.14 5.46 -13.60
CA PHE A 199 -11.49 6.49 -12.80
C PHE A 199 -10.41 7.20 -13.62
N PRO A 200 -10.19 8.52 -13.47
CA PRO A 200 -9.33 9.29 -14.36
C PRO A 200 -7.83 8.97 -14.22
N MET A 201 -7.42 8.32 -13.13
CA MET A 201 -6.03 7.92 -12.94
C MET A 201 -5.69 6.69 -13.78
N LEU A 202 -4.71 6.84 -14.65
CA LEU A 202 -4.14 5.76 -15.45
C LEU A 202 -2.80 5.30 -14.87
N HIS A 203 -2.33 4.11 -15.29
CA HIS A 203 -0.97 3.70 -14.98
C HIS A 203 0.05 4.68 -15.59
N PRO A 204 1.19 4.94 -14.89
CA PRO A 204 2.18 5.91 -15.34
C PRO A 204 2.74 5.54 -16.72
N GLN A 205 2.91 6.59 -17.55
CA GLN A 205 3.46 6.44 -18.89
C GLN A 205 4.96 6.74 -18.87
N GLY A 206 5.72 6.05 -19.71
CA GLY A 206 7.09 6.44 -20.06
C GLY A 206 8.21 5.60 -19.45
N LYS A 207 7.99 4.85 -18.38
CA LYS A 207 9.04 3.95 -17.83
C LYS A 207 9.03 2.57 -18.48
N ILE A 208 7.85 2.05 -18.82
CA ILE A 208 7.70 0.82 -19.60
C ILE A 208 6.53 0.97 -20.56
N SER A 209 6.70 0.48 -21.79
CA SER A 209 5.62 0.40 -22.76
C SER A 209 4.95 -0.98 -22.74
N SER A 210 3.74 -1.06 -23.27
CA SER A 210 3.06 -2.34 -23.47
C SER A 210 3.86 -3.33 -24.33
N LYS A 211 4.72 -2.82 -25.24
CA LYS A 211 5.60 -3.63 -26.10
C LYS A 211 6.75 -4.27 -25.32
N ASP A 212 7.27 -3.58 -24.31
CA ASP A 212 8.45 -4.03 -23.55
C ASP A 212 8.06 -4.84 -22.32
N TYR A 213 6.78 -4.89 -22.01
CA TYR A 213 6.27 -5.64 -20.87
C TYR A 213 6.54 -7.16 -21.02
N GLY A 214 7.18 -7.73 -20.01
CA GLY A 214 7.57 -9.15 -19.98
C GLY A 214 9.00 -9.41 -20.40
N GLN A 215 9.67 -8.48 -21.08
CA GLN A 215 11.10 -8.56 -21.38
C GLN A 215 11.95 -7.90 -20.29
N SER A 216 11.40 -6.91 -19.60
CA SER A 216 12.05 -6.24 -18.48
C SER A 216 11.47 -6.67 -17.15
N MET A 217 12.29 -6.60 -16.10
CA MET A 217 11.82 -6.74 -14.73
C MET A 217 11.34 -5.37 -14.26
N PHE A 218 10.03 -5.19 -14.28
CA PHE A 218 9.41 -3.96 -13.87
C PHE A 218 8.15 -4.23 -13.05
N ASP A 219 8.10 -3.65 -11.88
CA ASP A 219 6.94 -3.74 -11.02
C ASP A 219 6.05 -2.52 -11.28
N LEU A 220 4.91 -2.74 -11.92
CA LEU A 220 3.89 -1.72 -12.19
C LEU A 220 2.79 -1.70 -11.12
N SER A 221 3.01 -2.37 -10.01
CA SER A 221 2.06 -2.33 -8.91
C SER A 221 1.99 -0.93 -8.29
N TYR A 222 0.91 -0.67 -7.60
CA TYR A 222 0.71 0.57 -6.89
C TYR A 222 -0.01 0.33 -5.57
N SER A 223 0.16 1.24 -4.65
CA SER A 223 -0.62 1.40 -3.44
C SER A 223 -1.39 2.70 -3.49
N MET A 224 -2.51 2.77 -2.81
CA MET A 224 -3.31 3.99 -2.72
C MET A 224 -3.88 4.17 -1.32
N THR A 225 -4.08 5.42 -0.93
CA THR A 225 -4.78 5.81 0.29
C THR A 225 -5.73 6.96 -0.01
N TYR A 226 -6.79 7.12 0.80
CA TYR A 226 -7.72 8.23 0.72
C TYR A 226 -7.61 9.08 1.99
N ASP A 227 -7.41 10.38 1.85
CA ASP A 227 -7.20 11.30 2.97
C ASP A 227 -8.46 12.02 3.46
N GLY A 228 -9.61 11.68 2.85
CA GLY A 228 -10.90 12.34 3.08
C GLY A 228 -11.28 13.31 1.96
N GLU A 229 -10.35 13.70 1.09
CA GLU A 229 -10.56 14.59 -0.04
C GLU A 229 -9.97 14.05 -1.34
N ASN A 230 -8.77 13.48 -1.28
CA ASN A 230 -8.01 13.03 -2.45
C ASN A 230 -7.55 11.58 -2.30
N PHE A 231 -7.42 10.89 -3.41
CA PHE A 231 -6.65 9.67 -3.49
C PHE A 231 -5.18 10.00 -3.74
N ILE A 232 -4.29 9.37 -2.97
CA ILE A 232 -2.84 9.46 -3.15
C ILE A 232 -2.33 8.10 -3.60
N TYR A 233 -1.71 8.07 -4.78
CA TYR A 233 -1.14 6.86 -5.38
C TYR A 233 0.38 6.86 -5.26
N SER A 234 0.95 5.71 -4.91
CA SER A 234 2.38 5.41 -4.92
C SER A 234 2.61 4.23 -5.87
N PHE A 235 3.19 4.47 -7.04
CA PHE A 235 3.59 3.41 -7.95
C PHE A 235 4.96 2.85 -7.57
N SER A 236 5.15 1.54 -7.73
CA SER A 236 6.38 0.86 -7.33
C SER A 236 7.62 1.37 -8.06
N CYS A 237 7.44 1.88 -9.27
CA CYS A 237 8.52 2.32 -10.15
C CYS A 237 8.68 3.84 -10.29
N GLU A 238 7.86 4.64 -9.61
CA GLU A 238 7.83 6.10 -9.78
C GLU A 238 8.36 6.81 -8.53
N ASP A 239 9.21 7.81 -8.73
CA ASP A 239 9.68 8.68 -7.66
C ASP A 239 8.61 9.66 -7.19
N GLU A 240 7.62 9.93 -8.05
CA GLU A 240 6.49 10.81 -7.78
C GLU A 240 5.34 10.07 -7.11
N LEU A 241 4.54 10.80 -6.35
CA LEU A 241 3.18 10.47 -5.96
C LEU A 241 2.20 11.11 -6.95
N TYR A 242 1.00 10.54 -7.03
CA TYR A 242 -0.09 11.11 -7.81
C TYR A 242 -1.25 11.41 -6.87
N LYS A 243 -1.61 12.69 -6.78
CA LYS A 243 -2.77 13.17 -6.04
C LYS A 243 -3.93 13.31 -6.99
N VAL A 244 -5.03 12.64 -6.70
CA VAL A 244 -6.22 12.58 -7.57
C VAL A 244 -7.44 13.02 -6.80
N ASN A 245 -8.06 14.11 -7.22
CA ASN A 245 -9.32 14.54 -6.64
C ASN A 245 -10.49 13.81 -7.33
N PRO A 246 -11.28 13.00 -6.61
CA PRO A 246 -12.35 12.22 -7.22
C PRO A 246 -13.51 13.06 -7.78
N SER A 247 -13.73 14.26 -7.24
CA SER A 247 -14.84 15.13 -7.67
C SER A 247 -14.52 15.94 -8.93
N THR A 248 -13.27 16.40 -9.07
CA THR A 248 -12.82 17.22 -10.20
C THR A 248 -12.11 16.44 -11.29
N ALA A 249 -11.76 15.18 -11.01
CA ALA A 249 -10.93 14.33 -11.86
C ALA A 249 -9.53 14.90 -12.14
N SER A 250 -9.06 15.85 -11.36
CA SER A 250 -7.71 16.41 -11.51
C SER A 250 -6.66 15.42 -11.01
N VAL A 251 -5.53 15.35 -11.73
CA VAL A 251 -4.38 14.50 -11.38
C VAL A 251 -3.17 15.40 -11.28
N GLU A 252 -2.52 15.40 -10.14
CA GLU A 252 -1.30 16.17 -9.85
C GLU A 252 -0.15 15.22 -9.54
N LYS A 253 1.04 15.48 -10.12
CA LYS A 253 2.28 14.76 -9.79
C LYS A 253 3.08 15.53 -8.75
N ILE A 254 3.53 14.83 -7.73
CA ILE A 254 4.24 15.42 -6.60
C ILE A 254 5.55 14.67 -6.37
N PRO A 255 6.72 15.34 -6.43
CA PRO A 255 7.99 14.70 -6.14
C PRO A 255 8.06 14.16 -4.72
N ALA A 256 8.40 12.88 -4.58
CA ALA A 256 8.47 12.20 -3.28
C ALA A 256 9.56 11.11 -3.28
N ALA A 257 10.71 11.39 -3.89
CA ALA A 257 11.82 10.46 -3.98
C ALA A 257 12.46 10.18 -2.61
N SER A 258 12.79 8.92 -2.36
CA SER A 258 13.59 8.50 -1.21
C SER A 258 15.04 8.97 -1.36
N GLN A 259 15.66 9.38 -0.25
CA GLN A 259 17.10 9.67 -0.22
C GLN A 259 17.97 8.39 -0.25
N TYR A 260 17.37 7.21 -0.05
CA TYR A 260 18.06 5.92 0.00
C TYR A 260 17.91 5.09 -1.28
N LEU A 261 17.03 5.50 -2.21
CA LEU A 261 16.85 4.82 -3.47
C LEU A 261 17.69 5.46 -4.58
N SER A 262 18.34 4.60 -5.37
CA SER A 262 18.83 5.01 -6.69
C SER A 262 17.65 5.17 -7.66
N PRO A 263 17.76 6.01 -8.69
CA PRO A 263 16.71 6.15 -9.70
C PRO A 263 16.29 4.81 -10.28
N ILE A 264 14.99 4.53 -10.27
CA ILE A 264 14.44 3.28 -10.78
C ILE A 264 14.44 3.32 -12.31
N THR A 265 15.22 2.43 -12.94
CA THR A 265 15.35 2.35 -14.40
C THR A 265 14.72 1.07 -14.94
N ALA A 266 14.07 1.19 -16.12
CA ALA A 266 13.28 0.10 -16.73
C ALA A 266 14.10 -1.04 -17.40
N ASN A 267 15.43 -0.95 -17.47
CA ASN A 267 16.23 -1.68 -18.45
C ASN A 267 16.83 -3.02 -17.95
N LYS A 268 16.37 -3.60 -16.87
CA LYS A 268 16.86 -4.92 -16.46
C LYS A 268 16.08 -6.02 -17.19
N ARG A 269 16.75 -6.80 -18.03
CA ARG A 269 16.18 -8.00 -18.66
C ARG A 269 15.71 -8.97 -17.57
N ARG A 270 14.49 -9.49 -17.72
CA ARG A 270 13.96 -10.52 -16.81
C ARG A 270 14.80 -11.80 -16.92
N PRO A 271 15.30 -12.37 -15.81
CA PRO A 271 15.94 -13.68 -15.82
C PRO A 271 15.00 -14.77 -16.31
N ASP A 272 15.53 -15.73 -17.07
CA ASP A 272 14.76 -16.87 -17.59
C ASP A 272 14.43 -17.89 -16.49
N ASN A 273 15.28 -17.97 -15.46
CA ASN A 273 15.09 -18.86 -14.32
C ASN A 273 14.17 -18.20 -13.26
N PHE A 274 13.13 -18.92 -12.82
CA PHE A 274 12.16 -18.44 -11.86
C PHE A 274 12.80 -17.99 -10.53
N GLN A 275 13.71 -18.78 -9.97
CA GLN A 275 14.40 -18.46 -8.71
C GLN A 275 15.23 -17.17 -8.83
N GLN A 276 15.93 -16.99 -9.95
CA GLN A 276 16.68 -15.77 -10.24
C GLN A 276 15.76 -14.57 -10.46
N ALA A 277 14.59 -14.78 -11.07
CA ALA A 277 13.60 -13.73 -11.23
C ALA A 277 13.04 -13.28 -9.87
N VAL A 278 12.75 -14.22 -8.96
CA VAL A 278 12.31 -13.90 -7.59
C VAL A 278 13.41 -13.17 -6.81
N LYS A 279 14.66 -13.66 -6.87
CA LYS A 279 15.82 -12.99 -6.28
C LYS A 279 15.92 -11.54 -6.76
N ALA A 280 15.92 -11.35 -8.08
CA ALA A 280 16.01 -10.01 -8.66
C ALA A 280 14.84 -9.10 -8.26
N THR A 281 13.61 -9.64 -8.09
CA THR A 281 12.48 -8.88 -7.55
C THR A 281 12.73 -8.44 -6.10
N CYS A 282 13.35 -9.29 -5.29
CA CYS A 282 13.70 -8.94 -3.92
C CYS A 282 14.83 -7.91 -3.85
N GLU A 283 15.77 -7.93 -4.79
CA GLU A 283 16.94 -7.05 -4.82
C GLU A 283 16.69 -5.68 -5.47
N MET A 284 15.74 -5.58 -6.42
CA MET A 284 15.49 -4.33 -7.16
C MET A 284 14.90 -3.23 -6.27
N PRO A 285 15.25 -1.94 -6.52
CA PRO A 285 14.65 -0.84 -5.82
C PRO A 285 13.16 -0.72 -6.19
N SER A 286 12.34 -0.32 -5.23
CA SER A 286 10.89 -0.09 -5.48
C SER A 286 10.26 0.73 -4.38
N TYR A 287 9.15 1.37 -4.69
CA TYR A 287 8.21 1.88 -3.69
C TYR A 287 7.08 0.87 -3.48
N ARG A 288 6.46 0.92 -2.30
CA ARG A 288 5.32 0.08 -1.95
C ARG A 288 4.22 0.93 -1.32
N ASN A 289 3.79 0.57 -0.14
CA ASN A 289 2.65 1.15 0.53
C ASN A 289 2.74 2.67 0.70
N ILE A 290 1.61 3.32 0.55
CA ILE A 290 1.33 4.68 1.01
C ILE A 290 0.17 4.62 2.00
N LEU A 291 0.36 5.16 3.19
CA LEU A 291 -0.63 5.19 4.26
C LEU A 291 -0.89 6.63 4.67
N TYR A 292 -2.14 6.99 4.88
CA TYR A 292 -2.51 8.27 5.46
C TYR A 292 -2.77 8.14 6.96
N ASP A 293 -2.00 8.86 7.76
CA ASP A 293 -2.21 8.99 9.20
C ASP A 293 -3.14 10.16 9.50
N LYS A 294 -4.42 9.84 9.68
CA LYS A 294 -5.47 10.83 9.95
C LYS A 294 -5.29 11.58 11.28
N TYR A 295 -4.57 10.99 12.24
CA TYR A 295 -4.37 11.54 13.56
C TYR A 295 -3.26 12.59 13.57
N ARG A 296 -2.14 12.32 12.84
CA ARG A 296 -0.97 13.22 12.74
C ARG A 296 -0.99 14.04 11.47
N LYS A 297 -1.93 13.76 10.54
CA LYS A 297 -2.08 14.40 9.22
C LYS A 297 -0.78 14.36 8.41
N VAL A 298 -0.20 13.17 8.34
CA VAL A 298 1.01 12.86 7.57
C VAL A 298 0.77 11.61 6.72
N TYR A 299 1.64 11.41 5.73
CA TYR A 299 1.65 10.18 4.94
C TYR A 299 2.96 9.44 5.16
N TYR A 300 2.88 8.11 5.13
CA TYR A 300 4.02 7.20 5.20
C TYR A 300 4.15 6.47 3.88
N ARG A 301 5.22 6.75 3.12
CA ARG A 301 5.54 6.05 1.88
C ARG A 301 6.70 5.09 2.12
N PHE A 302 6.51 3.82 1.81
CA PHE A 302 7.52 2.79 1.99
C PHE A 302 8.43 2.70 0.77
N ALA A 303 9.73 2.75 0.98
CA ALA A 303 10.76 2.73 -0.04
C ALA A 303 11.78 1.60 0.24
N PHE A 304 12.09 0.81 -0.78
CA PHE A 304 12.97 -0.35 -0.69
C PHE A 304 14.20 -0.08 -1.57
N PRO A 305 15.39 0.11 -0.99
CA PRO A 305 16.62 0.33 -1.75
C PRO A 305 17.04 -0.93 -2.52
N GLU A 306 17.90 -0.75 -3.52
CA GLU A 306 18.59 -1.87 -4.16
C GLU A 306 19.48 -2.57 -3.14
N THR A 307 19.37 -3.90 -3.07
CA THR A 307 20.13 -4.73 -2.13
C THR A 307 20.71 -5.94 -2.83
N ASN A 308 21.75 -6.54 -2.22
CA ASN A 308 22.27 -7.83 -2.66
C ASN A 308 21.88 -8.90 -1.63
N LEU A 309 21.38 -10.02 -2.12
CA LEU A 309 20.99 -11.17 -1.30
C LEU A 309 21.99 -12.32 -1.50
N GLU A 310 22.28 -13.01 -0.40
CA GLU A 310 23.11 -14.19 -0.41
C GLU A 310 22.44 -15.34 -1.19
N GLU A 311 23.24 -16.21 -1.79
CA GLU A 311 22.78 -17.27 -2.72
C GLU A 311 21.94 -18.38 -2.02
N ASN A 312 22.10 -18.56 -0.71
CA ASN A 312 21.47 -19.63 0.06
C ASN A 312 20.14 -19.24 0.71
N LEU A 313 19.63 -18.03 0.46
CA LEU A 313 18.40 -17.54 1.09
C LEU A 313 17.14 -18.05 0.37
N ASN A 314 16.06 -18.20 1.11
CA ASN A 314 14.74 -18.48 0.53
C ASN A 314 14.09 -17.18 0.02
N TYR A 315 14.30 -16.88 -1.27
CA TYR A 315 13.81 -15.64 -1.88
C TYR A 315 12.27 -15.52 -1.90
N MET A 316 11.54 -16.64 -1.94
CA MET A 316 10.07 -16.61 -1.85
C MET A 316 9.61 -16.19 -0.46
N GLN A 317 10.25 -16.66 0.60
CA GLN A 317 9.96 -16.19 1.94
C GLN A 317 10.31 -14.71 2.11
N ILE A 318 11.46 -14.25 1.58
CA ILE A 318 11.83 -12.83 1.60
C ILE A 318 10.79 -11.99 0.85
N LEU A 319 10.32 -12.46 -0.31
CA LEU A 319 9.29 -11.74 -1.06
C LEU A 319 7.99 -11.57 -0.26
N HIS A 320 7.61 -12.59 0.51
CA HIS A 320 6.37 -12.60 1.29
C HIS A 320 6.47 -11.90 2.65
N HIS A 321 7.62 -11.99 3.34
CA HIS A 321 7.80 -11.36 4.65
C HIS A 321 8.36 -9.94 4.56
N GLY A 322 8.88 -9.52 3.40
CA GLY A 322 9.48 -8.22 3.19
C GLY A 322 10.93 -8.30 2.74
N LYS A 323 11.32 -7.33 1.93
CA LYS A 323 12.70 -7.20 1.44
C LYS A 323 13.66 -6.91 2.59
N LYS A 324 14.95 -7.17 2.34
CA LYS A 324 16.03 -7.03 3.32
C LYS A 324 16.04 -5.68 4.03
N GLU A 325 15.90 -4.60 3.29
CA GLU A 325 15.97 -3.24 3.81
C GLU A 325 14.80 -2.41 3.30
N PHE A 326 14.35 -1.47 4.10
CA PHE A 326 13.39 -0.45 3.68
C PHE A 326 13.55 0.83 4.50
N SER A 327 12.97 1.89 3.99
CA SER A 327 12.77 3.14 4.71
C SER A 327 11.32 3.59 4.59
N ILE A 328 10.91 4.50 5.46
CA ILE A 328 9.60 5.15 5.39
C ILE A 328 9.84 6.65 5.23
N ILE A 329 9.42 7.18 4.08
CA ILE A 329 9.37 8.61 3.81
C ILE A 329 8.15 9.15 4.54
N ILE A 330 8.35 10.23 5.30
CA ILE A 330 7.31 10.94 6.03
C ILE A 330 6.99 12.21 5.24
N LEU A 331 5.72 12.35 4.82
CA LEU A 331 5.28 13.54 4.11
C LEU A 331 4.22 14.27 4.96
N ASP A 332 4.22 15.60 4.90
CA ASP A 332 3.21 16.40 5.56
C ASP A 332 1.85 16.35 4.82
N LYS A 333 0.85 17.07 5.33
CA LYS A 333 -0.49 17.14 4.72
C LYS A 333 -0.49 17.71 3.28
N ASP A 334 0.54 18.44 2.91
CA ASP A 334 0.71 19.03 1.57
C ASP A 334 1.63 18.17 0.68
N LEU A 335 1.96 16.96 1.15
CA LEU A 335 2.83 15.98 0.49
C LEU A 335 4.30 16.42 0.33
N ASN A 336 4.77 17.38 1.14
CA ASN A 336 6.19 17.71 1.22
C ASN A 336 6.91 16.68 2.08
N ILE A 337 8.11 16.24 1.65
CA ILE A 337 8.94 15.35 2.47
C ILE A 337 9.45 16.12 3.70
N VAL A 338 9.10 15.63 4.87
CA VAL A 338 9.49 16.21 6.17
C VAL A 338 10.38 15.28 6.99
N GLY A 339 10.63 14.07 6.50
CA GLY A 339 11.55 13.11 7.10
C GLY A 339 11.61 11.80 6.35
N GLU A 340 12.60 10.97 6.69
CA GLU A 340 12.69 9.60 6.23
C GLU A 340 13.45 8.76 7.27
N THR A 341 12.87 7.62 7.67
CA THR A 341 13.45 6.71 8.67
C THR A 341 13.83 5.41 8.00
N LYS A 342 15.11 5.01 8.13
CA LYS A 342 15.61 3.70 7.68
C LYS A 342 15.41 2.67 8.79
N PHE A 343 14.99 1.45 8.39
CA PHE A 343 14.75 0.34 9.30
C PHE A 343 15.87 -0.71 9.21
N PRO A 344 16.15 -1.43 10.30
CA PRO A 344 17.16 -2.48 10.30
C PRO A 344 16.75 -3.65 9.40
N PRO A 345 17.73 -4.34 8.75
CA PRO A 345 17.47 -5.41 7.81
C PRO A 345 16.75 -6.59 8.48
N PHE A 346 15.84 -7.22 7.73
CA PHE A 346 15.14 -8.45 8.11
C PHE A 346 14.45 -8.42 9.51
N THR A 347 14.06 -7.24 9.98
CA THR A 347 13.49 -7.08 11.32
C THR A 347 11.97 -6.97 11.30
N TYR A 348 11.42 -6.34 10.26
CA TYR A 348 9.99 -6.03 10.17
C TYR A 348 9.39 -6.59 8.88
N VAL A 349 8.07 -6.82 8.93
CA VAL A 349 7.24 -7.15 7.76
C VAL A 349 6.50 -5.87 7.33
N PRO A 350 7.05 -5.07 6.41
CA PRO A 350 6.63 -3.68 6.19
C PRO A 350 5.21 -3.51 5.64
N HIS A 351 4.66 -4.52 4.97
CA HIS A 351 3.28 -4.48 4.45
C HIS A 351 2.25 -4.98 5.46
N ILE A 352 2.68 -5.55 6.59
CA ILE A 352 1.83 -5.93 7.71
C ILE A 352 1.96 -4.85 8.78
N CYS A 353 1.17 -3.80 8.60
CA CYS A 353 1.21 -2.60 9.45
C CYS A 353 -0.16 -1.92 9.48
N PHE A 354 -0.38 -1.11 10.50
CA PHE A 354 -1.58 -0.29 10.65
C PHE A 354 -1.29 0.95 11.50
N ILE A 355 -2.20 1.91 11.42
CA ILE A 355 -2.10 3.20 12.12
C ILE A 355 -3.20 3.28 13.18
N ARG A 356 -2.81 3.75 14.38
CA ARG A 356 -3.71 4.09 15.48
C ARG A 356 -3.45 5.52 15.94
N GLU A 357 -4.35 6.01 16.80
CA GLU A 357 -4.20 7.34 17.43
C GLU A 357 -2.84 7.52 18.08
N ASP A 358 -2.31 6.49 18.72
CA ASP A 358 -1.05 6.53 19.48
C ASP A 358 0.21 6.19 18.68
N GLY A 359 0.12 5.73 17.42
CA GLY A 359 1.31 5.44 16.60
C GLY A 359 1.07 4.64 15.33
N LEU A 360 2.18 4.38 14.61
CA LEU A 360 2.28 3.42 13.53
C LEU A 360 2.75 2.09 14.12
N TYR A 361 2.06 1.01 13.80
CA TYR A 361 2.40 -0.34 14.22
C TYR A 361 2.88 -1.15 13.03
N ILE A 362 4.08 -1.74 13.13
CA ILE A 362 4.68 -2.55 12.05
C ILE A 362 4.99 -3.93 12.64
N SER A 363 4.62 -4.99 11.90
CA SER A 363 4.85 -6.35 12.33
C SER A 363 6.35 -6.66 12.46
N THR A 364 6.71 -7.30 13.57
CA THR A 364 8.04 -7.85 13.84
C THR A 364 8.13 -9.35 13.52
N SER A 365 7.08 -9.95 12.95
CA SER A 365 7.03 -11.39 12.63
C SER A 365 7.80 -11.73 11.33
N HIS A 366 9.03 -11.22 11.19
CA HIS A 366 9.89 -11.54 10.06
C HIS A 366 10.65 -12.85 10.32
N PHE A 367 10.56 -13.81 9.39
CA PHE A 367 11.10 -15.18 9.55
C PHE A 367 12.63 -15.27 9.79
N MET A 368 13.37 -14.21 9.48
CA MET A 368 14.83 -14.14 9.72
C MET A 368 15.19 -13.67 11.14
N ARG A 369 14.24 -13.31 11.97
CA ARG A 369 14.50 -12.93 13.34
C ARG A 369 14.76 -14.17 14.20
N GLU A 370 15.63 -14.05 15.19
CA GLU A 370 15.93 -15.13 16.14
C GLU A 370 14.73 -15.48 17.04
N ASP A 371 13.85 -14.51 17.32
CA ASP A 371 12.66 -14.66 18.15
C ASP A 371 11.37 -14.84 17.33
N TYR A 372 11.50 -15.19 16.05
CA TYR A 372 10.35 -15.50 15.20
C TYR A 372 9.58 -16.72 15.72
N SER A 373 8.26 -16.62 15.72
CA SER A 373 7.34 -17.73 15.99
C SER A 373 6.15 -17.65 15.05
N ASP A 374 5.71 -18.82 14.55
CA ASP A 374 4.47 -18.94 13.78
C ASP A 374 3.21 -18.83 14.67
N ASP A 375 3.38 -18.96 16.01
CA ASP A 375 2.28 -18.94 16.98
C ASP A 375 1.87 -17.51 17.36
N TRP A 376 2.66 -16.50 16.99
CA TRP A 376 2.45 -15.13 17.42
C TRP A 376 2.58 -14.12 16.28
N LEU A 377 1.54 -13.32 16.08
CA LEU A 377 1.62 -12.11 15.26
C LEU A 377 1.93 -10.93 16.18
N ARG A 378 3.10 -10.32 16.00
CA ARG A 378 3.61 -9.23 16.85
C ARG A 378 3.77 -7.94 16.08
N PHE A 379 3.44 -6.84 16.73
CA PHE A 379 3.62 -5.49 16.19
C PHE A 379 4.38 -4.63 17.19
N GLN A 380 5.38 -3.91 16.72
CA GLN A 380 6.05 -2.86 17.48
C GLN A 380 5.44 -1.52 17.12
N LYS A 381 5.22 -0.68 18.15
CA LYS A 381 4.74 0.68 17.99
C LYS A 381 5.88 1.63 17.64
N PHE A 382 5.61 2.54 16.69
CA PHE A 382 6.47 3.66 16.32
C PHE A 382 5.75 4.98 16.58
N GLU A 383 6.48 5.92 17.17
CA GLU A 383 5.99 7.28 17.37
C GLU A 383 6.67 8.23 16.37
N LEU A 384 5.89 9.15 15.83
CA LEU A 384 6.42 10.25 15.03
C LEU A 384 6.97 11.32 15.96
N ARG A 385 8.26 11.58 15.91
CA ARG A 385 8.95 12.55 16.76
C ARG A 385 9.71 13.58 15.93
N ASN A 386 9.90 14.76 16.51
CA ASN A 386 10.87 15.73 15.97
C ASN A 386 12.29 15.17 16.12
N ASN A 387 13.08 15.32 15.05
CA ASN A 387 14.46 14.88 14.99
C ASN A 387 15.38 15.89 15.71
#